data_ff646da084933252d31ecfb639fff953
#
_entry.id   ff646da084933252d31ecfb639fff953
#
_cell.length_a   1.000
_cell.length_b   1.000
_cell.length_c   1.000
_cell.angle_alpha   90.00
_cell.angle_beta   90.00
_cell.angle_gamma   90.00
#
_symmetry.space_group_name_H-M   'P 1'
#
loop_
_entity.id
_entity.type
_entity.pdbx_description
1 polymer ?
#
loop_
_entity_poly.entity_id
_entity_poly.type
_entity_poly.pdbx_seq_one_letter_code
_entity_poly.pdbx_strand_id
1 'polypeptide(L)'
;MKKQIFYMTFIALLSGCNCYKGNILQIEEQGSFAVGGTVLTDSLGHKYHGDHAYVFYQKPVDARKYPLVFAHGVGQFSKTWETTPDGREGFQNIFLRKGFSTYLVDQPRRGNAGRSTEAVTLEPVFDEEEWFNRFRVEIYPDYFEGVQFSRDREVLNQYFRQMTPTIGPLDFDVYSDAYAALF
;
A
#
# COMPACT_ATOMS: atom_id res chain seq x y z
N MET A 1 2.61 24.75 -76.59
CA MET A 1 2.15 23.84 -75.53
C MET A 1 3.05 23.97 -74.38
N LYS A 2 2.66 24.71 -73.31
CA LYS A 2 3.44 24.91 -72.10
C LYS A 2 3.00 23.83 -71.07
N LYS A 3 3.93 22.94 -70.67
CA LYS A 3 3.69 21.96 -69.58
C LYS A 3 3.84 22.69 -68.25
N GLN A 4 2.75 22.79 -67.50
CA GLN A 4 2.81 23.21 -66.09
C GLN A 4 3.17 21.98 -65.24
N ILE A 5 4.30 22.08 -64.51
CA ILE A 5 4.69 21.10 -63.55
C ILE A 5 4.11 21.53 -62.20
N PHE A 6 3.23 20.68 -61.64
CA PHE A 6 2.57 20.88 -60.36
C PHE A 6 3.49 20.32 -59.28
N TYR A 7 4.16 21.17 -58.46
CA TYR A 7 4.86 20.75 -57.27
C TYR A 7 3.87 20.55 -56.16
N MET A 8 3.64 19.29 -55.77
CA MET A 8 2.89 18.94 -54.57
C MET A 8 3.84 19.03 -53.36
N THR A 9 3.72 20.12 -52.60
CA THR A 9 4.45 20.29 -51.33
C THR A 9 3.78 19.43 -50.26
N PHE A 10 4.43 18.35 -49.88
CA PHE A 10 4.00 17.46 -48.80
C PHE A 10 4.36 18.13 -47.47
N ILE A 11 3.43 18.83 -46.82
CA ILE A 11 3.59 19.35 -45.46
C ILE A 11 3.39 18.17 -44.54
N ALA A 12 4.50 17.59 -44.02
CA ALA A 12 4.48 16.64 -42.91
C ALA A 12 4.09 17.40 -41.65
N LEU A 13 2.85 17.26 -41.24
CA LEU A 13 2.40 17.65 -39.91
C LEU A 13 3.09 16.72 -38.89
N LEU A 14 4.21 17.15 -38.36
CA LEU A 14 4.77 16.60 -37.14
C LEU A 14 3.83 16.98 -35.99
N SER A 15 2.83 16.13 -35.77
CA SER A 15 2.06 16.15 -34.55
C SER A 15 3.05 15.84 -33.41
N GLY A 16 3.61 16.91 -32.81
CA GLY A 16 4.36 16.78 -31.58
C GLY A 16 3.43 16.12 -30.55
N CYS A 17 3.73 14.87 -30.18
CA CYS A 17 3.20 14.31 -28.96
C CYS A 17 3.60 15.27 -27.84
N ASN A 18 2.67 16.13 -27.43
CA ASN A 18 2.77 16.79 -26.15
C ASN A 18 2.76 15.67 -25.10
N CYS A 19 3.93 15.15 -24.77
CA CYS A 19 4.10 14.38 -23.57
C CYS A 19 3.61 15.26 -22.43
N TYR A 20 2.43 14.94 -21.95
CA TYR A 20 1.86 15.55 -20.76
C TYR A 20 2.89 15.31 -19.64
N LYS A 21 3.72 16.31 -19.37
CA LYS A 21 4.66 16.34 -18.24
C LYS A 21 3.89 16.57 -16.93
N GLY A 22 2.68 16.02 -16.82
CA GLY A 22 1.95 15.91 -15.60
C GLY A 22 2.63 14.81 -14.78
N ASN A 23 2.93 15.08 -13.62
CA ASN A 23 3.15 14.30 -12.39
C ASN A 23 3.35 12.75 -12.57
N ILE A 24 4.02 12.32 -13.66
CA ILE A 24 4.30 10.92 -13.95
C ILE A 24 5.24 10.39 -12.87
N LEU A 25 4.85 9.28 -12.26
CA LEU A 25 5.71 8.52 -11.37
C LEU A 25 6.46 7.48 -12.19
N GLN A 26 7.78 7.58 -12.25
CA GLN A 26 8.64 6.63 -12.96
C GLN A 26 9.26 5.66 -11.97
N ILE A 27 8.93 4.39 -12.12
CA ILE A 27 9.43 3.30 -11.27
C ILE A 27 10.48 2.53 -12.06
N GLU A 28 11.69 2.45 -11.53
CA GLU A 28 12.80 1.64 -12.08
C GLU A 28 12.60 0.16 -11.76
N GLU A 29 12.17 -0.14 -10.53
CA GLU A 29 12.00 -1.49 -10.03
C GLU A 29 10.83 -1.56 -9.05
N GLN A 30 10.08 -2.67 -9.10
CA GLN A 30 9.07 -3.00 -8.10
C GLN A 30 8.93 -4.50 -7.94
N GLY A 31 8.49 -4.94 -6.78
CA GLY A 31 8.26 -6.34 -6.49
C GLY A 31 7.71 -6.57 -5.11
N SER A 32 7.63 -7.84 -4.73
CA SER A 32 7.24 -8.22 -3.39
C SER A 32 7.97 -9.48 -2.95
N PHE A 33 8.11 -9.64 -1.63
CA PHE A 33 8.73 -10.80 -1.03
C PHE A 33 8.17 -11.01 0.39
N ALA A 34 8.47 -12.17 0.98
CA ALA A 34 8.17 -12.47 2.37
C ALA A 34 9.47 -12.59 3.16
N VAL A 35 9.46 -12.17 4.43
CA VAL A 35 10.62 -12.24 5.32
C VAL A 35 10.25 -12.79 6.69
N GLY A 36 11.21 -13.44 7.31
CA GLY A 36 11.03 -14.07 8.63
C GLY A 36 10.04 -15.23 8.59
N GLY A 37 9.39 -15.43 9.72
CA GLY A 37 8.36 -16.45 9.88
C GLY A 37 8.88 -17.78 10.37
N THR A 38 7.93 -18.68 10.62
CA THR A 38 8.15 -20.02 11.19
C THR A 38 7.72 -21.10 10.24
N VAL A 39 8.45 -22.20 10.19
CA VAL A 39 8.08 -23.42 9.44
C VAL A 39 7.74 -24.51 10.43
N LEU A 40 6.47 -24.88 10.48
CA LEU A 40 6.01 -26.08 11.21
C LEU A 40 6.17 -27.32 10.33
N THR A 41 6.47 -28.44 10.95
CA THR A 41 6.54 -29.75 10.27
C THR A 41 5.73 -30.77 11.06
N ASP A 42 4.83 -31.48 10.40
CA ASP A 42 4.04 -32.53 11.02
C ASP A 42 4.82 -33.86 11.12
N SER A 43 4.18 -34.88 11.71
CA SER A 43 4.78 -36.20 11.88
C SER A 43 5.02 -36.97 10.56
N LEU A 44 4.43 -36.52 9.45
CA LEU A 44 4.60 -37.10 8.10
C LEU A 44 5.62 -36.31 7.27
N GLY A 45 6.19 -35.23 7.84
CA GLY A 45 7.17 -34.36 7.15
C GLY A 45 6.55 -33.26 6.29
N HIS A 46 5.22 -33.06 6.31
CA HIS A 46 4.58 -31.95 5.63
C HIS A 46 4.88 -30.63 6.31
N LYS A 47 5.07 -29.57 5.52
CA LYS A 47 5.47 -28.27 6.00
C LYS A 47 4.37 -27.21 5.91
N TYR A 48 4.35 -26.31 6.89
CA TYR A 48 3.50 -25.14 6.92
C TYR A 48 4.34 -23.92 7.24
N HIS A 49 4.32 -22.91 6.34
CA HIS A 49 5.02 -21.63 6.52
C HIS A 49 4.01 -20.60 7.01
N GLY A 50 4.26 -20.00 8.16
CA GLY A 50 3.41 -18.96 8.75
C GLY A 50 4.25 -17.89 9.46
N ASP A 51 3.58 -16.89 10.02
CA ASP A 51 4.16 -15.82 10.84
C ASP A 51 5.25 -14.98 10.15
N HIS A 52 5.31 -14.99 8.81
CA HIS A 52 6.17 -14.12 8.02
C HIS A 52 5.54 -12.73 7.85
N ALA A 53 6.35 -11.72 7.57
CA ALA A 53 5.88 -10.45 7.03
C ALA A 53 5.84 -10.51 5.49
N TYR A 54 4.93 -9.76 4.89
CA TYR A 54 4.89 -9.50 3.45
C TYR A 54 5.39 -8.08 3.21
N VAL A 55 6.21 -7.92 2.16
CA VAL A 55 6.78 -6.62 1.78
C VAL A 55 6.53 -6.37 0.31
N PHE A 56 5.86 -5.27 -0.01
CA PHE A 56 5.79 -4.72 -1.36
C PHE A 56 6.72 -3.53 -1.46
N TYR A 57 7.54 -3.47 -2.52
CA TYR A 57 8.47 -2.36 -2.70
C TYR A 57 8.39 -1.74 -4.07
N GLN A 58 8.70 -0.44 -4.12
CA GLN A 58 8.90 0.32 -5.34
C GLN A 58 10.14 1.21 -5.21
N LYS A 59 10.95 1.23 -6.26
CA LYS A 59 12.14 2.05 -6.38
C LYS A 59 11.95 3.03 -7.54
N PRO A 60 11.90 4.33 -7.31
CA PRO A 60 11.80 5.31 -8.40
C PRO A 60 13.13 5.42 -9.15
N VAL A 61 13.07 5.93 -10.38
CA VAL A 61 14.28 6.30 -11.13
C VAL A 61 15.07 7.35 -10.34
N ASP A 62 16.39 7.24 -10.33
CA ASP A 62 17.32 8.09 -9.57
C ASP A 62 17.01 8.10 -8.05
N ALA A 63 16.71 6.94 -7.49
CA ALA A 63 16.36 6.80 -6.09
C ALA A 63 17.43 7.31 -5.13
N ARG A 64 16.98 7.91 -4.02
CA ARG A 64 17.85 8.28 -2.90
C ARG A 64 18.48 7.04 -2.28
N LYS A 65 19.64 7.21 -1.64
CA LYS A 65 20.43 6.13 -1.04
C LYS A 65 19.65 5.29 -0.02
N TYR A 66 18.84 5.95 0.81
CA TYR A 66 18.11 5.28 1.89
C TYR A 66 16.64 5.17 1.55
N PRO A 67 16.06 3.96 1.64
CA PRO A 67 14.63 3.76 1.46
C PRO A 67 13.83 4.18 2.70
N LEU A 68 12.51 4.21 2.54
CA LEU A 68 11.55 4.33 3.63
C LEU A 68 10.79 3.01 3.77
N VAL A 69 10.69 2.54 5.01
CA VAL A 69 9.88 1.39 5.39
C VAL A 69 8.64 1.89 6.12
N PHE A 70 7.47 1.47 5.64
CA PHE A 70 6.18 1.86 6.18
C PHE A 70 5.54 0.69 6.92
N ALA A 71 5.46 0.82 8.24
CA ALA A 71 4.78 -0.11 9.13
C ALA A 71 3.39 0.45 9.48
N HIS A 72 2.37 -0.38 9.43
CA HIS A 72 1.00 0.01 9.78
C HIS A 72 0.70 -0.17 11.28
N GLY A 73 -0.44 0.35 11.73
CA GLY A 73 -0.96 0.20 13.09
C GLY A 73 -1.92 -0.97 13.27
N VAL A 74 -2.52 -1.03 14.47
CA VAL A 74 -3.57 -2.01 14.81
C VAL A 74 -4.79 -1.81 13.90
N GLY A 75 -5.39 -2.92 13.47
CA GLY A 75 -6.55 -2.89 12.57
C GLY A 75 -6.25 -2.46 11.14
N GLN A 76 -4.99 -2.29 10.78
CA GLN A 76 -4.55 -1.80 9.48
C GLN A 76 -3.61 -2.79 8.78
N PHE A 77 -3.30 -2.51 7.51
CA PHE A 77 -2.31 -3.19 6.68
C PHE A 77 -1.71 -2.17 5.68
N SER A 78 -0.88 -2.60 4.78
CA SER A 78 -0.14 -1.73 3.84
C SER A 78 -1.01 -0.72 3.08
N LYS A 79 -2.28 -1.05 2.83
CA LYS A 79 -3.27 -0.18 2.19
C LYS A 79 -3.36 1.22 2.81
N THR A 80 -3.10 1.36 4.11
CA THR A 80 -3.12 2.66 4.80
C THR A 80 -2.14 3.68 4.24
N TRP A 81 -1.08 3.22 3.55
CA TRP A 81 -0.03 4.07 2.98
C TRP A 81 -0.22 4.37 1.50
N GLU A 82 -1.09 3.63 0.79
CA GLU A 82 -1.26 3.72 -0.66
C GLU A 82 -2.11 4.92 -1.08
N THR A 83 -3.40 4.85 -0.81
CA THR A 83 -4.39 5.85 -1.22
C THR A 83 -5.31 6.15 -0.05
N THR A 84 -5.57 7.41 0.21
CA THR A 84 -6.55 7.80 1.22
C THR A 84 -7.96 7.36 0.83
N PRO A 85 -8.90 7.20 1.79
CA PRO A 85 -10.27 6.78 1.50
C PRO A 85 -11.01 7.67 0.49
N ASP A 86 -10.65 8.94 0.40
CA ASP A 86 -11.21 9.92 -0.56
C ASP A 86 -10.44 9.98 -1.90
N GLY A 87 -9.53 9.04 -2.15
CA GLY A 87 -8.84 8.87 -3.43
C GLY A 87 -7.61 9.73 -3.65
N ARG A 88 -7.17 10.52 -2.67
CA ARG A 88 -5.89 11.25 -2.77
C ARG A 88 -4.70 10.31 -2.65
N GLU A 89 -3.55 10.74 -3.15
CA GLU A 89 -2.28 10.01 -2.98
C GLU A 89 -1.96 9.84 -1.50
N GLY A 90 -1.60 8.61 -1.10
CA GLY A 90 -1.03 8.33 0.21
C GLY A 90 0.48 8.56 0.26
N PHE A 91 1.06 8.29 1.42
CA PHE A 91 2.48 8.54 1.64
C PHE A 91 3.39 7.75 0.70
N GLN A 92 3.00 6.56 0.26
CA GLN A 92 3.76 5.79 -0.72
C GLN A 92 4.09 6.63 -1.96
N ASN A 93 3.07 7.15 -2.66
CA ASN A 93 3.26 7.93 -3.88
C ASN A 93 3.93 9.27 -3.60
N ILE A 94 3.59 9.94 -2.49
CA ILE A 94 4.19 11.21 -2.09
C ILE A 94 5.71 11.05 -1.92
N PHE A 95 6.18 9.98 -1.27
CA PHE A 95 7.61 9.78 -1.05
C PHE A 95 8.33 9.21 -2.27
N LEU A 96 7.68 8.39 -3.09
CA LEU A 96 8.22 7.99 -4.39
C LEU A 96 8.52 9.21 -5.28
N ARG A 97 7.59 10.20 -5.33
CA ARG A 97 7.81 11.46 -6.07
C ARG A 97 8.95 12.31 -5.49
N LYS A 98 9.28 12.12 -4.22
CA LYS A 98 10.44 12.75 -3.57
C LYS A 98 11.74 11.97 -3.76
N GLY A 99 11.70 10.89 -4.54
CA GLY A 99 12.86 10.06 -4.88
C GLY A 99 13.21 9.01 -3.83
N PHE A 100 12.34 8.71 -2.88
CA PHE A 100 12.60 7.61 -1.94
C PHE A 100 12.05 6.29 -2.47
N SER A 101 12.85 5.24 -2.40
CA SER A 101 12.31 3.88 -2.47
C SER A 101 11.38 3.63 -1.28
N THR A 102 10.25 2.99 -1.51
CA THR A 102 9.26 2.71 -0.48
C THR A 102 9.07 1.21 -0.30
N TYR A 103 9.02 0.76 0.94
CA TYR A 103 8.75 -0.61 1.34
C TYR A 103 7.52 -0.61 2.24
N LEU A 104 6.41 -1.15 1.74
CA LEU A 104 5.17 -1.30 2.50
C LEU A 104 5.15 -2.69 3.12
N VAL A 105 5.03 -2.73 4.44
CA VAL A 105 5.09 -3.98 5.20
C VAL A 105 3.71 -4.33 5.72
N ASP A 106 3.21 -5.52 5.36
CA ASP A 106 2.17 -6.19 6.13
C ASP A 106 2.85 -7.02 7.21
N GLN A 107 2.61 -6.64 8.45
CA GLN A 107 3.15 -7.33 9.62
C GLN A 107 2.63 -8.76 9.68
N PRO A 108 3.35 -9.71 10.30
CA PRO A 108 2.86 -11.06 10.50
C PRO A 108 1.41 -11.10 10.98
N ARG A 109 0.64 -12.03 10.47
CA ARG A 109 -0.78 -12.25 10.82
C ARG A 109 -1.71 -11.11 10.38
N ARG A 110 -1.30 -10.31 9.35
CA ARG A 110 -2.09 -9.19 8.83
C ARG A 110 -2.05 -9.11 7.31
N GLY A 111 -3.12 -8.59 6.72
CA GLY A 111 -3.20 -8.29 5.29
C GLY A 111 -2.71 -9.46 4.42
N ASN A 112 -1.73 -9.20 3.57
CA ASN A 112 -1.12 -10.21 2.70
C ASN A 112 -0.22 -11.22 3.47
N ALA A 113 0.12 -10.93 4.73
CA ALA A 113 0.88 -11.81 5.62
C ALA A 113 -0.03 -12.62 6.58
N GLY A 114 -1.24 -12.98 6.14
CA GLY A 114 -2.29 -13.53 6.97
C GLY A 114 -2.14 -15.01 7.39
N ARG A 115 -1.01 -15.68 7.12
CA ARG A 115 -0.79 -17.06 7.59
C ARG A 115 -0.19 -17.06 9.00
N SER A 116 -0.95 -17.60 9.96
CA SER A 116 -0.51 -17.77 11.36
C SER A 116 -0.11 -19.21 11.63
N THR A 117 0.88 -19.42 12.49
CA THR A 117 1.19 -20.77 13.05
C THR A 117 0.28 -21.13 14.21
N GLU A 118 -0.54 -20.18 14.67
CA GLU A 118 -1.55 -20.40 15.71
C GLU A 118 -2.91 -20.73 15.11
N ALA A 119 -3.64 -21.63 15.76
CA ALA A 119 -5.03 -21.91 15.43
C ALA A 119 -5.92 -20.73 15.85
N VAL A 120 -6.73 -20.23 14.92
CA VAL A 120 -7.56 -19.04 15.16
C VAL A 120 -8.92 -19.21 14.51
N THR A 121 -9.97 -18.78 15.20
CA THR A 121 -11.30 -18.54 14.62
C THR A 121 -11.50 -17.04 14.51
N LEU A 122 -11.88 -16.58 13.32
CA LEU A 122 -12.20 -15.18 13.08
C LEU A 122 -13.71 -14.98 13.21
N GLU A 123 -14.10 -14.09 14.12
CA GLU A 123 -15.48 -13.65 14.27
C GLU A 123 -15.61 -12.19 13.84
N PRO A 124 -16.74 -11.78 13.24
CA PRO A 124 -17.01 -10.38 12.95
C PRO A 124 -17.00 -9.55 14.25
N VAL A 125 -16.20 -8.50 14.29
CA VAL A 125 -16.18 -7.55 15.41
C VAL A 125 -16.81 -6.25 14.96
N PHE A 126 -17.82 -5.80 15.67
CA PHE A 126 -18.59 -4.57 15.37
C PHE A 126 -17.95 -3.38 16.11
N ASP A 127 -16.80 -2.92 15.65
CA ASP A 127 -15.98 -1.89 16.32
C ASP A 127 -15.60 -0.71 15.41
N GLU A 128 -16.24 -0.58 14.24
CA GLU A 128 -15.90 0.47 13.26
C GLU A 128 -16.09 1.88 13.85
N GLU A 129 -17.17 2.12 14.59
CA GLU A 129 -17.44 3.40 15.26
C GLU A 129 -16.42 3.68 16.37
N GLU A 130 -15.97 2.64 17.07
CA GLU A 130 -14.92 2.80 18.08
C GLU A 130 -13.61 3.22 17.41
N TRP A 131 -13.24 2.62 16.27
CA TRP A 131 -12.05 3.01 15.52
C TRP A 131 -12.16 4.41 14.93
N PHE A 132 -13.36 4.84 14.48
CA PHE A 132 -13.60 6.22 14.07
C PHE A 132 -13.24 7.20 15.19
N ASN A 133 -13.67 6.92 16.42
CA ASN A 133 -13.38 7.74 17.59
C ASN A 133 -11.87 7.68 17.96
N ARG A 134 -11.26 6.51 17.96
CA ARG A 134 -9.86 6.31 18.30
C ARG A 134 -8.91 7.01 17.34
N PHE A 135 -9.22 7.03 16.05
CA PHE A 135 -8.45 7.77 15.05
C PHE A 135 -8.77 9.27 15.01
N ARG A 136 -9.57 9.75 15.98
CA ARG A 136 -9.84 11.17 16.21
C ARG A 136 -10.52 11.87 15.04
N VAL A 137 -11.38 11.16 14.31
CA VAL A 137 -12.26 11.78 13.32
C VAL A 137 -13.34 12.58 14.05
N GLU A 138 -13.86 12.06 15.13
CA GLU A 138 -14.62 12.62 16.25
C GLU A 138 -15.35 11.50 17.04
N ILE A 139 -16.49 11.83 17.65
CA ILE A 139 -17.42 10.86 18.25
C ILE A 139 -18.49 10.53 17.22
N TYR A 140 -18.44 9.31 16.69
CA TYR A 140 -19.37 8.87 15.65
C TYR A 140 -20.85 9.16 16.03
N PRO A 141 -21.68 9.70 15.12
CA PRO A 141 -21.41 9.96 13.68
C PRO A 141 -20.96 11.39 13.36
N ASP A 142 -20.59 12.20 14.34
CA ASP A 142 -20.22 13.59 14.14
C ASP A 142 -18.75 13.73 13.69
N TYR A 143 -18.36 14.96 13.32
CA TYR A 143 -17.01 15.28 12.83
C TYR A 143 -16.50 16.57 13.47
N PHE A 144 -15.27 16.59 13.97
CA PHE A 144 -14.67 17.80 14.49
C PHE A 144 -14.69 18.94 13.47
N GLU A 145 -14.82 20.15 13.95
CA GLU A 145 -14.67 21.34 13.10
C GLU A 145 -13.23 21.39 12.53
N GLY A 146 -13.12 21.57 11.22
CA GLY A 146 -11.83 21.65 10.53
C GLY A 146 -11.11 20.32 10.32
N VAL A 147 -11.68 19.18 10.71
CA VAL A 147 -11.09 17.87 10.40
C VAL A 147 -10.96 17.70 8.88
N GLN A 148 -9.81 17.20 8.43
CA GLN A 148 -9.52 17.01 7.01
C GLN A 148 -10.02 15.67 6.45
N PHE A 149 -10.85 14.96 7.21
CA PHE A 149 -11.52 13.75 6.75
C PHE A 149 -12.81 14.14 6.01
N SER A 150 -13.09 13.49 4.89
CA SER A 150 -14.30 13.74 4.11
C SER A 150 -15.56 13.30 4.89
N ARG A 151 -16.63 14.12 4.78
CA ARG A 151 -17.97 13.78 5.34
C ARG A 151 -18.82 12.95 4.37
N ASP A 152 -18.25 12.59 3.21
CA ASP A 152 -18.93 11.72 2.24
C ASP A 152 -19.07 10.31 2.81
N ARG A 153 -20.27 9.76 2.72
CA ARG A 153 -20.58 8.42 3.27
C ARG A 153 -19.75 7.32 2.58
N GLU A 154 -19.51 7.42 1.29
CA GLU A 154 -18.74 6.40 0.59
C GLU A 154 -17.24 6.47 0.99
N VAL A 155 -16.72 7.66 1.26
CA VAL A 155 -15.37 7.81 1.79
C VAL A 155 -15.24 7.16 3.17
N LEU A 156 -16.25 7.33 4.02
CA LEU A 156 -16.30 6.66 5.33
C LEU A 156 -16.38 5.13 5.17
N ASN A 157 -17.20 4.65 4.23
CA ASN A 157 -17.25 3.21 3.91
C ASN A 157 -15.90 2.69 3.41
N GLN A 158 -15.17 3.44 2.59
CA GLN A 158 -13.83 3.07 2.13
C GLN A 158 -12.82 3.04 3.29
N TYR A 159 -12.95 3.94 4.25
CA TYR A 159 -12.13 3.95 5.45
C TYR A 159 -12.34 2.67 6.28
N PHE A 160 -13.58 2.26 6.53
CA PHE A 160 -13.87 1.04 7.27
C PHE A 160 -13.44 -0.23 6.52
N ARG A 161 -13.63 -0.28 5.19
CA ARG A 161 -13.21 -1.43 4.35
C ARG A 161 -11.70 -1.65 4.28
N GLN A 162 -10.89 -0.68 4.67
CA GLN A 162 -9.44 -0.87 4.75
C GLN A 162 -8.97 -1.46 6.08
N MET A 163 -9.88 -1.73 7.01
CA MET A 163 -9.57 -2.42 8.25
C MET A 163 -9.39 -3.92 8.01
N THR A 164 -8.49 -4.53 8.76
CA THR A 164 -8.19 -5.96 8.65
C THR A 164 -8.05 -6.58 10.04
N PRO A 165 -8.54 -7.81 10.25
CA PRO A 165 -8.36 -8.51 11.50
C PRO A 165 -6.88 -8.92 11.69
N THR A 166 -6.50 -9.22 12.93
CA THR A 166 -5.28 -9.95 13.26
C THR A 166 -5.59 -11.44 13.24
N ILE A 167 -4.82 -12.22 12.49
CA ILE A 167 -4.97 -13.67 12.40
C ILE A 167 -4.06 -14.35 13.42
N GLY A 168 -4.49 -14.39 14.66
CA GLY A 168 -3.73 -14.92 15.79
C GLY A 168 -3.44 -13.88 16.87
N PRO A 169 -2.82 -14.28 17.98
CA PRO A 169 -2.47 -13.38 19.06
C PRO A 169 -1.39 -12.37 18.63
N LEU A 170 -1.36 -11.24 19.31
CA LEU A 170 -0.23 -10.31 19.23
C LEU A 170 0.99 -10.96 19.90
N ASP A 171 2.05 -11.12 19.13
CA ASP A 171 3.29 -11.75 19.55
C ASP A 171 4.47 -10.87 19.12
N PHE A 172 5.10 -10.21 20.10
CA PHE A 172 6.17 -9.27 19.84
C PHE A 172 7.45 -9.92 19.32
N ASP A 173 7.71 -11.19 19.67
CA ASP A 173 8.88 -11.92 19.18
C ASP A 173 8.71 -12.22 17.70
N VAL A 174 7.52 -12.70 17.28
CA VAL A 174 7.18 -12.91 15.87
C VAL A 174 7.34 -11.63 15.04
N TYR A 175 6.87 -10.49 15.55
CA TYR A 175 7.04 -9.21 14.85
C TYR A 175 8.50 -8.77 14.80
N SER A 176 9.21 -8.87 15.92
CA SER A 176 10.63 -8.48 16.01
C SER A 176 11.50 -9.30 15.06
N ASP A 177 11.29 -10.61 15.01
CA ASP A 177 12.02 -11.52 14.12
C ASP A 177 11.76 -11.20 12.65
N ALA A 178 10.50 -10.92 12.28
CA ALA A 178 10.15 -10.53 10.92
C ALA A 178 10.80 -9.21 10.51
N TYR A 179 10.83 -8.21 11.40
CA TYR A 179 11.51 -6.94 11.12
C TYR A 179 13.03 -7.10 11.12
N ALA A 180 13.62 -7.90 12.02
CA ALA A 180 15.05 -8.19 12.00
C ALA A 180 15.49 -8.89 10.69
N ALA A 181 14.62 -9.73 10.10
CA ALA A 181 14.89 -10.35 8.82
C ALA A 181 14.73 -9.40 7.62
N LEU A 182 14.05 -8.26 7.79
CA LEU A 182 13.89 -7.23 6.76
C LEU A 182 15.11 -6.30 6.68
N PHE A 183 15.75 -6.00 7.79
CA PHE A 183 16.87 -5.06 7.90
C PHE A 183 18.24 -5.76 7.95
#